data_0d68ab6888ad789cc30e0a1641f51733
#
_entry.id   0d68ab6888ad789cc30e0a1641f51733
#
_cell.length_a   1.000
_cell.length_b   1.000
_cell.length_c   1.000
_cell.angle_alpha   90.00
_cell.angle_beta   90.00
_cell.angle_gamma   90.00
#
_symmetry.space_group_name_H-M   'P 1'
#
loop_
_entity.id
_entity.type
_entity.pdbx_description
1 polymer ?
#
loop_
_entity_poly.entity_id
_entity_poly.type
_entity_poly.pdbx_seq_one_letter_code
_entity_poly.pdbx_strand_id
1 'polypeptide(L)'
;MTMRLWLGNVVTVLVVILVNPVWAQSAAEDFKMGCAACHTIGGGKIIGPDLAGIHQRRPAEWLVRFVVSSQSLVQEGDPEAKKIFAEFNGLVMPDAPFPEARVEAVLSYIASRGEKAATSGAGESAMKPDADNEQITFTDRQIETGQGLFEGSIRLSSGGAACNSCHGLGSDRIIGGGSLAKTLSGTFDTLGAAGIKAILERAPFPVMQAAYAERPLTEEEVNALTGFLQHVGVDGQDQKVTDYGF
;
A
#
# COMPACT_ATOMS: atom_id res chain seq x y z
N MET A 1 10.60 -72.21 -39.00
CA MET A 1 11.15 -70.89 -39.37
C MET A 1 10.14 -69.82 -38.79
N THR A 2 10.45 -69.32 -37.62
CA THR A 2 9.59 -68.44 -36.86
C THR A 2 10.12 -67.03 -36.92
N MET A 3 9.40 -66.16 -37.59
CA MET A 3 9.75 -64.75 -37.75
C MET A 3 9.16 -63.99 -36.54
N ARG A 4 10.04 -63.59 -35.60
CA ARG A 4 9.65 -62.76 -34.46
C ARG A 4 9.58 -61.29 -34.90
N LEU A 5 8.36 -60.77 -34.94
CA LEU A 5 8.11 -59.35 -35.05
C LEU A 5 8.57 -58.66 -33.76
N TRP A 6 9.52 -57.76 -33.91
CA TRP A 6 9.97 -56.88 -32.84
C TRP A 6 9.14 -55.61 -32.89
N LEU A 7 8.10 -55.53 -32.04
CA LEU A 7 7.37 -54.32 -31.83
C LEU A 7 8.16 -53.44 -30.83
N GLY A 8 8.90 -52.51 -31.38
CA GLY A 8 9.54 -51.46 -30.59
C GLY A 8 8.49 -50.49 -30.07
N ASN A 9 8.20 -50.60 -28.80
CA ASN A 9 7.32 -49.66 -28.08
C ASN A 9 8.08 -48.34 -27.85
N VAL A 10 7.95 -47.42 -28.78
CA VAL A 10 8.41 -46.02 -28.55
C VAL A 10 7.37 -45.35 -27.70
N VAL A 11 7.50 -45.43 -26.39
CA VAL A 11 6.78 -44.62 -25.46
C VAL A 11 7.40 -43.22 -25.51
N THR A 12 6.87 -42.37 -26.38
CA THR A 12 7.19 -40.95 -26.38
C THR A 12 6.53 -40.35 -25.13
N VAL A 13 7.30 -40.28 -24.04
CA VAL A 13 6.88 -39.53 -22.85
C VAL A 13 6.91 -38.08 -23.23
N LEU A 14 5.73 -37.55 -23.58
CA LEU A 14 5.49 -36.12 -23.73
C LEU A 14 5.52 -35.52 -22.32
N VAL A 15 6.72 -35.14 -21.85
CA VAL A 15 6.84 -34.34 -20.64
C VAL A 15 6.30 -32.95 -20.97
N VAL A 16 5.00 -32.79 -20.81
CA VAL A 16 4.38 -31.48 -20.75
C VAL A 16 4.90 -30.85 -19.46
N ILE A 17 5.97 -30.08 -19.58
CA ILE A 17 6.41 -29.18 -18.52
C ILE A 17 5.27 -28.19 -18.37
N LEU A 18 4.34 -28.48 -17.46
CA LEU A 18 3.43 -27.52 -16.92
C LEU A 18 4.31 -26.50 -16.16
N VAL A 19 4.84 -25.53 -16.90
CA VAL A 19 5.41 -24.34 -16.30
C VAL A 19 4.22 -23.63 -15.65
N ASN A 20 3.88 -24.12 -14.44
CA ASN A 20 2.95 -23.40 -13.61
C ASN A 20 3.50 -21.99 -13.49
N PRO A 21 2.69 -20.96 -13.68
CA PRO A 21 3.09 -19.56 -13.51
C PRO A 21 3.21 -19.25 -12.01
N VAL A 22 4.00 -20.03 -11.27
CA VAL A 22 4.28 -19.78 -9.84
C VAL A 22 4.80 -18.36 -9.65
N TRP A 23 5.60 -17.89 -10.61
CA TRP A 23 6.07 -16.51 -10.61
C TRP A 23 4.95 -15.48 -10.87
N ALA A 24 3.99 -15.79 -11.72
CA ALA A 24 2.87 -14.89 -11.99
C ALA A 24 1.90 -14.79 -10.79
N GLN A 25 1.68 -15.89 -10.08
CA GLN A 25 0.91 -15.86 -8.84
C GLN A 25 1.64 -15.10 -7.75
N SER A 26 2.94 -15.34 -7.58
CA SER A 26 3.74 -14.61 -6.60
C SER A 26 3.82 -13.12 -6.91
N ALA A 27 3.96 -12.72 -8.17
CA ALA A 27 3.99 -11.31 -8.57
C ALA A 27 2.64 -10.60 -8.33
N ALA A 28 1.52 -11.28 -8.51
CA ALA A 28 0.20 -10.74 -8.18
C ALA A 28 0.01 -10.59 -6.66
N GLU A 29 0.50 -11.56 -5.89
CA GLU A 29 0.48 -11.49 -4.44
C GLU A 29 1.43 -10.42 -3.92
N ASP A 30 2.61 -10.28 -4.51
CA ASP A 30 3.57 -9.22 -4.20
C ASP A 30 2.99 -7.85 -4.47
N PHE A 31 2.32 -7.67 -5.62
CA PHE A 31 1.59 -6.44 -5.92
C PHE A 31 0.52 -6.16 -4.87
N LYS A 32 -0.29 -7.15 -4.55
CA LYS A 32 -1.35 -7.02 -3.53
C LYS A 32 -0.78 -6.65 -2.16
N MET A 33 0.35 -7.24 -1.79
CA MET A 33 0.98 -7.04 -0.48
C MET A 33 1.73 -5.70 -0.39
N GLY A 34 2.53 -5.37 -1.41
CA GLY A 34 3.46 -4.23 -1.35
C GLY A 34 2.97 -2.96 -2.07
N CYS A 35 2.02 -3.07 -3.00
CA CYS A 35 1.70 -1.95 -3.90
C CYS A 35 0.23 -1.52 -3.84
N ALA A 36 -0.70 -2.47 -3.75
CA ALA A 36 -2.13 -2.23 -3.93
C ALA A 36 -2.79 -1.39 -2.81
N ALA A 37 -2.09 -1.14 -1.69
CA ALA A 37 -2.56 -0.20 -0.67
C ALA A 37 -2.55 1.25 -1.19
N CYS A 38 -1.61 1.55 -2.12
CA CYS A 38 -1.39 2.91 -2.60
C CYS A 38 -1.62 3.05 -4.11
N HIS A 39 -1.62 1.96 -4.87
CA HIS A 39 -1.68 1.98 -6.33
C HIS A 39 -2.77 1.08 -6.90
N THR A 40 -3.34 1.50 -8.02
CA THR A 40 -4.22 0.69 -8.86
C THR A 40 -3.55 0.35 -10.19
N ILE A 41 -4.13 -0.58 -10.95
CA ILE A 41 -3.78 -0.87 -12.33
C ILE A 41 -5.05 -0.70 -13.16
N GLY A 42 -5.26 0.49 -13.74
CA GLY A 42 -6.45 0.86 -14.50
C GLY A 42 -7.64 1.29 -13.64
N GLY A 43 -7.45 1.49 -12.33
CA GLY A 43 -8.49 1.94 -11.41
C GLY A 43 -8.38 3.42 -11.01
N GLY A 44 -7.50 4.18 -11.66
CA GLY A 44 -7.29 5.59 -11.33
C GLY A 44 -6.35 5.82 -10.14
N LYS A 45 -6.13 7.09 -9.84
CA LYS A 45 -5.25 7.52 -8.73
C LYS A 45 -5.98 7.30 -7.39
N ILE A 46 -5.27 6.71 -6.44
CA ILE A 46 -5.68 6.67 -5.02
C ILE A 46 -4.66 7.45 -4.18
N ILE A 47 -3.87 6.82 -3.33
CA ILE A 47 -2.76 7.47 -2.61
C ILE A 47 -1.62 7.78 -3.59
N GLY A 48 -1.19 6.77 -4.35
CA GLY A 48 -0.22 6.88 -5.42
C GLY A 48 -0.87 6.92 -6.81
N PRO A 49 -0.08 7.09 -7.88
CA PRO A 49 -0.59 7.10 -9.25
C PRO A 49 -1.13 5.73 -9.67
N ASP A 50 -2.03 5.75 -10.66
CA ASP A 50 -2.40 4.55 -11.41
C ASP A 50 -1.19 4.03 -12.21
N LEU A 51 -0.95 2.73 -12.11
CA LEU A 51 0.20 2.08 -12.72
C LEU A 51 -0.08 1.48 -14.11
N ALA A 52 -1.31 1.57 -14.63
CA ALA A 52 -1.58 1.13 -16.00
C ALA A 52 -0.69 1.89 -16.98
N GLY A 53 0.03 1.16 -17.85
CA GLY A 53 0.94 1.73 -18.85
C GLY A 53 2.17 2.44 -18.27
N ILE A 54 2.54 2.21 -17.01
CA ILE A 54 3.73 2.85 -16.41
C ILE A 54 5.02 2.50 -17.17
N HIS A 55 5.12 1.28 -17.69
CA HIS A 55 6.25 0.81 -18.50
C HIS A 55 6.43 1.56 -19.81
N GLN A 56 5.39 2.25 -20.30
CA GLN A 56 5.45 3.13 -21.48
C GLN A 56 5.89 4.55 -21.13
N ARG A 57 5.71 4.94 -19.87
CA ARG A 57 6.01 6.29 -19.38
C ARG A 57 7.39 6.41 -18.76
N ARG A 58 8.01 5.29 -18.36
CA ARG A 58 9.31 5.26 -17.68
C ARG A 58 10.16 4.07 -18.13
N PRO A 59 11.49 4.23 -18.23
CA PRO A 59 12.41 3.12 -18.51
C PRO A 59 12.34 2.04 -17.43
N ALA A 60 12.45 0.78 -17.83
CA ALA A 60 12.36 -0.35 -16.91
C ALA A 60 13.42 -0.28 -15.78
N GLU A 61 14.66 0.03 -16.11
CA GLU A 61 15.76 0.17 -15.13
C GLU A 61 15.47 1.26 -14.10
N TRP A 62 14.91 2.38 -14.56
CA TRP A 62 14.53 3.47 -13.65
C TRP A 62 13.40 3.04 -12.72
N LEU A 63 12.39 2.32 -13.25
CA LEU A 63 11.27 1.80 -12.44
C LEU A 63 11.76 0.84 -11.36
N VAL A 64 12.66 -0.08 -11.71
CA VAL A 64 13.24 -1.02 -10.75
C VAL A 64 13.95 -0.26 -9.63
N ARG A 65 14.85 0.66 -9.96
CA ARG A 65 15.57 1.46 -8.97
C ARG A 65 14.63 2.27 -8.07
N PHE A 66 13.61 2.89 -8.67
CA PHE A 66 12.63 3.69 -7.93
C PHE A 66 11.80 2.84 -6.98
N VAL A 67 11.36 1.65 -7.39
CA VAL A 67 10.59 0.74 -6.54
C VAL A 67 11.43 0.11 -5.44
N VAL A 68 12.69 -0.20 -5.72
CA VAL A 68 13.64 -0.74 -4.73
C VAL A 68 13.97 0.31 -3.66
N SER A 69 14.23 1.56 -4.05
CA SER A 69 14.50 2.64 -3.09
C SER A 69 14.19 4.02 -3.68
N SER A 70 12.95 4.45 -3.56
CA SER A 70 12.50 5.75 -4.06
C SER A 70 13.24 6.92 -3.38
N GLN A 71 13.50 6.78 -2.08
CA GLN A 71 14.17 7.82 -1.29
C GLN A 71 15.61 8.03 -1.70
N SER A 72 16.33 6.95 -2.03
CA SER A 72 17.71 7.09 -2.53
C SER A 72 17.76 7.92 -3.81
N LEU A 73 16.86 7.68 -4.77
CA LEU A 73 16.81 8.48 -5.99
C LEU A 73 16.49 9.96 -5.72
N VAL A 74 15.59 10.24 -4.79
CA VAL A 74 15.28 11.63 -4.39
C VAL A 74 16.51 12.31 -3.78
N GLN A 75 17.25 11.61 -2.90
CA GLN A 75 18.45 12.12 -2.25
C GLN A 75 19.62 12.28 -3.23
N GLU A 76 19.79 11.37 -4.18
CA GLU A 76 20.77 11.45 -5.26
C GLU A 76 20.48 12.61 -6.22
N GLY A 77 19.29 13.17 -6.16
CA GLY A 77 18.93 14.34 -6.97
C GLY A 77 18.26 13.99 -8.30
N ASP A 78 17.83 12.76 -8.51
CA ASP A 78 17.10 12.37 -9.72
C ASP A 78 15.91 13.30 -9.97
N PRO A 79 15.83 13.97 -11.13
CA PRO A 79 14.84 15.00 -11.38
C PRO A 79 13.40 14.45 -11.43
N GLU A 80 13.22 13.24 -11.93
CA GLU A 80 11.89 12.61 -12.01
C GLU A 80 11.43 12.13 -10.64
N ALA A 81 12.32 11.56 -9.83
CA ALA A 81 12.01 11.16 -8.47
C ALA A 81 11.64 12.37 -7.60
N LYS A 82 12.39 13.47 -7.71
CA LYS A 82 12.05 14.73 -7.02
C LYS A 82 10.73 15.32 -7.46
N LYS A 83 10.42 15.26 -8.76
CA LYS A 83 9.16 15.74 -9.30
C LYS A 83 7.98 14.94 -8.72
N ILE A 84 8.06 13.60 -8.74
CA ILE A 84 7.05 12.73 -8.16
C ILE A 84 6.89 13.01 -6.67
N PHE A 85 8.00 13.10 -5.93
CA PHE A 85 7.97 13.41 -4.50
C PHE A 85 7.25 14.73 -4.20
N ALA A 86 7.51 15.78 -4.98
CA ALA A 86 6.83 17.06 -4.85
C ALA A 86 5.34 16.98 -5.25
N GLU A 87 5.00 16.26 -6.33
CA GLU A 87 3.62 16.06 -6.80
C GLU A 87 2.74 15.36 -5.75
N PHE A 88 3.34 14.48 -4.95
CA PHE A 88 2.65 13.77 -3.87
C PHE A 88 2.91 14.40 -2.48
N ASN A 89 3.13 15.73 -2.43
CA ASN A 89 3.29 16.50 -1.19
C ASN A 89 4.32 15.94 -0.21
N GLY A 90 5.42 15.41 -0.74
CA GLY A 90 6.48 14.80 0.07
C GLY A 90 6.12 13.44 0.67
N LEU A 91 5.05 12.81 0.19
CA LEU A 91 4.71 11.45 0.59
C LEU A 91 5.76 10.47 0.03
N VAL A 92 6.40 9.77 0.94
CA VAL A 92 7.42 8.78 0.61
C VAL A 92 6.74 7.51 0.10
N MET A 93 7.13 7.04 -1.09
CA MET A 93 6.85 5.67 -1.49
C MET A 93 7.78 4.75 -0.69
N PRO A 94 7.26 3.78 0.08
CA PRO A 94 8.10 2.83 0.79
C PRO A 94 8.93 1.97 -0.17
N ASP A 95 10.11 1.55 0.27
CA ASP A 95 10.92 0.59 -0.46
C ASP A 95 10.18 -0.76 -0.57
N ALA A 96 10.36 -1.46 -1.68
CA ALA A 96 9.72 -2.76 -1.87
C ALA A 96 10.20 -3.76 -0.80
N PRO A 97 9.30 -4.48 -0.13
CA PRO A 97 9.66 -5.44 0.93
C PRO A 97 10.21 -6.77 0.37
N PHE A 98 10.70 -6.76 -0.85
CA PHE A 98 11.21 -7.96 -1.55
C PHE A 98 12.37 -7.60 -2.48
N PRO A 99 13.22 -8.59 -2.86
CA PRO A 99 14.41 -8.35 -3.66
C PRO A 99 14.08 -7.91 -5.10
N GLU A 100 15.08 -7.28 -5.75
CA GLU A 100 14.98 -6.67 -7.08
C GLU A 100 14.37 -7.60 -8.15
N ALA A 101 14.76 -8.86 -8.19
CA ALA A 101 14.19 -9.82 -9.14
C ALA A 101 12.66 -9.99 -9.00
N ARG A 102 12.13 -9.86 -7.79
CA ARG A 102 10.68 -9.86 -7.54
C ARG A 102 10.02 -8.53 -7.92
N VAL A 103 10.74 -7.41 -7.78
CA VAL A 103 10.30 -6.11 -8.28
C VAL A 103 10.11 -6.16 -9.80
N GLU A 104 11.07 -6.74 -10.54
CA GLU A 104 10.95 -6.94 -11.99
C GLU A 104 9.74 -7.79 -12.36
N ALA A 105 9.48 -8.86 -11.60
CA ALA A 105 8.30 -9.70 -11.80
C ALA A 105 6.98 -8.93 -11.56
N VAL A 106 6.93 -8.10 -10.52
CA VAL A 106 5.78 -7.23 -10.23
C VAL A 106 5.59 -6.20 -11.32
N LEU A 107 6.63 -5.56 -11.82
CA LEU A 107 6.54 -4.60 -12.94
C LEU A 107 6.04 -5.27 -14.22
N SER A 108 6.47 -6.49 -14.50
CA SER A 108 5.97 -7.31 -15.61
C SER A 108 4.49 -7.67 -15.44
N TYR A 109 4.07 -8.01 -14.22
CA TYR A 109 2.66 -8.24 -13.90
C TYR A 109 1.82 -6.97 -14.12
N ILE A 110 2.27 -5.80 -13.67
CA ILE A 110 1.61 -4.52 -13.87
C ILE A 110 1.44 -4.23 -15.37
N ALA A 111 2.48 -4.43 -16.17
CA ALA A 111 2.44 -4.25 -17.62
C ALA A 111 1.35 -5.12 -18.26
N SER A 112 1.35 -6.43 -17.96
CA SER A 112 0.38 -7.39 -18.51
C SER A 112 -1.07 -7.08 -18.11
N ARG A 113 -1.28 -6.55 -16.91
CA ARG A 113 -2.61 -6.16 -16.42
C ARG A 113 -3.08 -4.86 -17.04
N GLY A 114 -2.17 -3.88 -17.19
CA GLY A 114 -2.47 -2.60 -17.82
C GLY A 114 -2.86 -2.74 -19.31
N GLU A 115 -2.22 -3.63 -20.06
CA GLU A 115 -2.58 -3.95 -21.44
C GLU A 115 -3.98 -4.58 -21.54
N LYS A 116 -4.31 -5.50 -20.63
CA LYS A 116 -5.64 -6.11 -20.55
C LYS A 116 -6.73 -5.08 -20.22
N ALA A 117 -6.47 -4.18 -19.31
CA ALA A 117 -7.39 -3.10 -18.97
C ALA A 117 -7.65 -2.19 -20.17
N ALA A 118 -6.63 -1.86 -20.95
CA ALA A 118 -6.75 -1.04 -22.17
C ALA A 118 -7.54 -1.73 -23.29
N THR A 119 -7.42 -3.06 -23.43
CA THR A 119 -8.10 -3.84 -24.49
C THR A 119 -9.53 -4.24 -24.15
N SER A 120 -9.87 -4.35 -22.89
CA SER A 120 -11.21 -4.78 -22.44
C SER A 120 -12.22 -3.64 -22.32
N GLY A 121 -11.87 -2.42 -22.68
CA GLY A 121 -12.78 -1.27 -22.55
C GLY A 121 -13.20 -0.97 -21.09
N ALA A 122 -12.53 -1.59 -20.12
CA ALA A 122 -12.79 -1.45 -18.70
C ALA A 122 -12.33 -0.10 -18.10
N GLY A 123 -12.29 0.94 -18.95
CA GLY A 123 -12.10 2.32 -18.54
C GLY A 123 -13.31 2.90 -17.80
N GLU A 124 -14.34 2.09 -17.52
CA GLU A 124 -15.59 2.56 -16.90
C GLU A 124 -16.02 1.75 -15.66
N SER A 125 -15.17 0.78 -15.24
CA SER A 125 -15.17 0.24 -13.88
C SER A 125 -13.85 0.55 -13.18
N ALA A 126 -13.24 1.69 -13.48
CA ALA A 126 -12.52 2.41 -12.49
C ALA A 126 -13.50 2.55 -11.32
N MET A 127 -13.18 1.97 -10.18
CA MET A 127 -13.61 2.56 -8.93
C MET A 127 -13.11 4.01 -9.06
N LYS A 128 -13.92 4.90 -9.66
CA LYS A 128 -13.84 6.33 -9.46
C LYS A 128 -13.43 6.43 -7.99
N PRO A 129 -12.46 7.22 -7.60
CA PRO A 129 -12.55 7.79 -6.28
C PRO A 129 -13.92 8.43 -6.37
N ASP A 130 -14.90 7.74 -5.74
CA ASP A 130 -16.24 8.24 -5.73
C ASP A 130 -16.08 9.65 -5.27
N ALA A 131 -16.32 10.57 -6.21
CA ALA A 131 -16.56 11.98 -5.90
C ALA A 131 -17.88 12.12 -5.10
N ASP A 132 -18.51 11.03 -4.76
CA ASP A 132 -19.16 10.78 -3.52
C ASP A 132 -18.05 10.77 -2.44
N ASN A 133 -17.63 12.00 -2.14
CA ASN A 133 -17.32 12.37 -0.78
C ASN A 133 -18.64 12.17 -0.02
N GLU A 134 -19.12 10.93 0.02
CA GLU A 134 -20.05 10.46 1.00
C GLU A 134 -19.28 10.68 2.28
N GLN A 135 -19.68 11.75 2.92
CA GLN A 135 -19.09 12.23 4.15
C GLN A 135 -19.27 11.06 5.10
N ILE A 136 -18.24 10.16 5.14
CA ILE A 136 -18.25 8.99 6.03
C ILE A 136 -18.34 9.60 7.42
N THR A 137 -19.56 9.60 7.93
CA THR A 137 -19.83 10.11 9.27
C THR A 137 -19.58 8.97 10.25
N PHE A 138 -18.58 9.15 11.06
CA PHE A 138 -18.33 8.26 12.18
C PHE A 138 -19.13 8.72 13.39
N THR A 139 -19.65 7.77 14.14
CA THR A 139 -20.34 8.07 15.40
C THR A 139 -19.33 8.48 16.48
N ASP A 140 -19.74 9.29 17.45
CA ASP A 140 -18.91 9.70 18.57
C ASP A 140 -18.29 8.49 19.27
N ARG A 141 -19.05 7.40 19.42
CA ARG A 141 -18.55 6.14 19.99
C ARG A 141 -17.42 5.50 19.16
N GLN A 142 -17.48 5.58 17.83
CA GLN A 142 -16.40 5.07 16.98
C GLN A 142 -15.15 5.94 17.14
N ILE A 143 -15.32 7.25 17.20
CA ILE A 143 -14.23 8.21 17.42
C ILE A 143 -13.56 7.98 18.77
N GLU A 144 -14.34 7.86 19.86
CA GLU A 144 -13.83 7.57 21.20
C GLU A 144 -13.13 6.21 21.26
N THR A 145 -13.70 5.18 20.61
CA THR A 145 -13.06 3.87 20.51
C THR A 145 -11.74 3.96 19.75
N GLY A 146 -11.71 4.68 18.64
CA GLY A 146 -10.50 4.92 17.84
C GLY A 146 -9.43 5.66 18.62
N GLN A 147 -9.79 6.65 19.42
CA GLN A 147 -8.87 7.32 20.34
C GLN A 147 -8.29 6.33 21.34
N GLY A 148 -9.13 5.54 22.00
CA GLY A 148 -8.69 4.56 22.97
C GLY A 148 -7.74 3.50 22.39
N LEU A 149 -8.01 3.03 21.16
CA LEU A 149 -7.13 2.12 20.42
C LEU A 149 -5.79 2.79 20.07
N PHE A 150 -5.84 4.04 19.62
CA PHE A 150 -4.65 4.81 19.28
C PHE A 150 -3.74 5.03 20.49
N GLU A 151 -4.31 5.41 21.61
CA GLU A 151 -3.60 5.67 22.89
C GLU A 151 -3.22 4.40 23.65
N GLY A 152 -3.86 3.27 23.34
CA GLY A 152 -3.66 1.98 24.02
C GLY A 152 -4.44 1.82 25.33
N SER A 153 -5.35 2.72 25.65
CA SER A 153 -6.32 2.57 26.73
C SER A 153 -7.33 1.46 26.43
N ILE A 154 -7.64 1.25 25.13
CA ILE A 154 -8.31 0.08 24.60
C ILE A 154 -7.26 -0.75 23.85
N ARG A 155 -7.17 -2.05 24.19
CA ARG A 155 -6.22 -2.95 23.54
C ARG A 155 -6.77 -3.42 22.19
N LEU A 156 -5.87 -3.52 21.20
CA LEU A 156 -6.17 -4.16 19.93
C LEU A 156 -6.53 -5.64 20.14
N SER A 157 -7.56 -6.12 19.46
CA SER A 157 -8.12 -7.47 19.64
C SER A 157 -7.11 -8.59 19.34
N SER A 158 -6.31 -8.40 18.29
CA SER A 158 -5.23 -9.33 17.92
C SER A 158 -3.93 -9.07 18.69
N GLY A 159 -3.89 -8.07 19.56
CA GLY A 159 -2.68 -7.59 20.20
C GLY A 159 -1.87 -6.67 19.28
N GLY A 160 -0.70 -6.26 19.73
CA GLY A 160 0.15 -5.31 19.02
C GLY A 160 0.37 -4.04 19.83
N ALA A 161 1.29 -3.20 19.37
CA ALA A 161 1.59 -1.92 19.99
C ALA A 161 0.47 -0.92 19.71
N ALA A 162 0.16 -0.04 20.66
CA ALA A 162 -0.70 1.10 20.40
C ALA A 162 -0.02 2.07 19.42
N CYS A 163 -0.80 2.76 18.60
CA CYS A 163 -0.27 3.63 17.55
C CYS A 163 0.59 4.78 18.09
N ASN A 164 0.20 5.33 19.26
CA ASN A 164 0.93 6.38 19.95
C ASN A 164 2.31 5.94 20.48
N SER A 165 2.62 4.65 20.50
CA SER A 165 3.98 4.17 20.83
C SER A 165 5.02 4.64 19.83
N CYS A 166 4.62 4.88 18.59
CA CYS A 166 5.49 5.31 17.50
C CYS A 166 5.07 6.65 16.89
N HIS A 167 3.75 6.92 16.79
CA HIS A 167 3.19 8.08 16.12
C HIS A 167 2.75 9.16 17.10
N GLY A 168 3.10 10.40 16.79
CA GLY A 168 2.55 11.58 17.47
C GLY A 168 1.31 12.10 16.75
N LEU A 169 0.49 12.85 17.50
CA LEU A 169 -0.56 13.72 17.00
C LEU A 169 -0.32 15.11 17.56
N GLY A 170 -0.38 16.14 16.72
CA GLY A 170 -0.26 17.54 17.13
C GLY A 170 -1.54 18.06 17.78
N SER A 171 -2.12 17.31 18.71
CA SER A 171 -3.36 17.67 19.42
C SER A 171 -3.08 17.77 20.91
N ASP A 172 -3.49 18.89 21.51
CA ASP A 172 -3.38 19.13 22.96
C ASP A 172 -4.22 18.16 23.80
N ARG A 173 -5.13 17.40 23.15
CA ARG A 173 -5.97 16.37 23.80
C ARG A 173 -5.23 15.05 24.03
N ILE A 174 -4.13 14.83 23.32
CA ILE A 174 -3.33 13.61 23.44
C ILE A 174 -2.01 13.94 24.08
N ILE A 175 -1.91 13.63 25.37
CA ILE A 175 -0.69 13.80 26.13
C ILE A 175 0.28 12.68 25.75
N GLY A 176 1.29 13.05 24.97
CA GLY A 176 2.35 12.15 24.57
C GLY A 176 2.01 11.40 23.28
N GLY A 177 2.99 11.27 22.44
CA GLY A 177 2.99 10.47 21.24
C GLY A 177 4.42 10.12 20.89
N GLY A 178 4.63 8.96 20.27
CA GLY A 178 5.96 8.54 19.87
C GLY A 178 6.53 9.48 18.81
N SER A 179 7.82 9.69 18.86
CA SER A 179 8.60 10.42 17.86
C SER A 179 9.37 9.47 16.93
N LEU A 180 9.06 8.16 16.99
CA LEU A 180 9.75 7.13 16.20
C LEU A 180 9.25 7.07 14.76
N ALA A 181 8.05 7.59 14.51
CA ALA A 181 7.41 7.57 13.20
C ALA A 181 6.81 8.95 12.88
N LYS A 182 6.35 9.10 11.63
CA LYS A 182 5.72 10.35 11.15
C LYS A 182 4.52 10.71 12.04
N THR A 183 4.41 11.99 12.38
CA THR A 183 3.21 12.58 12.97
C THR A 183 2.01 12.36 12.05
N LEU A 184 0.87 11.94 12.61
CA LEU A 184 -0.35 11.66 11.86
C LEU A 184 -1.31 12.85 11.76
N SER A 185 -0.96 14.01 12.31
CA SER A 185 -1.70 15.26 12.10
C SER A 185 -1.83 15.56 10.61
N GLY A 186 -3.04 15.87 10.14
CA GLY A 186 -3.32 16.15 8.73
C GLY A 186 -3.21 14.93 7.79
N THR A 187 -3.00 13.74 8.33
CA THR A 187 -2.92 12.52 7.51
C THR A 187 -4.26 12.22 6.82
N PHE A 188 -5.37 12.49 7.49
CA PHE A 188 -6.70 12.32 6.90
C PHE A 188 -6.93 13.27 5.72
N ASP A 189 -6.50 14.53 5.82
CA ASP A 189 -6.63 15.51 4.73
C ASP A 189 -5.81 15.10 3.50
N THR A 190 -4.69 14.43 3.72
CA THR A 190 -3.80 13.98 2.64
C THR A 190 -4.26 12.69 1.98
N LEU A 191 -4.73 11.72 2.76
CA LEU A 191 -5.00 10.35 2.31
C LEU A 191 -6.49 10.03 2.18
N GLY A 192 -7.35 10.76 2.85
CA GLY A 192 -8.77 10.44 2.97
C GLY A 192 -9.03 9.14 3.74
N ALA A 193 -10.30 8.82 3.94
CA ALA A 193 -10.69 7.61 4.65
C ALA A 193 -10.22 6.32 3.96
N ALA A 194 -10.34 6.27 2.63
CA ALA A 194 -9.93 5.10 1.85
C ALA A 194 -8.42 4.82 1.96
N GLY A 195 -7.59 5.87 1.90
CA GLY A 195 -6.15 5.74 2.04
C GLY A 195 -5.72 5.29 3.44
N ILE A 196 -6.34 5.85 4.48
CA ILE A 196 -6.06 5.43 5.86
C ILE A 196 -6.46 3.97 6.07
N LYS A 197 -7.67 3.57 5.65
CA LYS A 197 -8.11 2.17 5.74
C LYS A 197 -7.14 1.22 5.04
N ALA A 198 -6.74 1.54 3.82
CA ALA A 198 -5.80 0.72 3.05
C ALA A 198 -4.45 0.54 3.77
N ILE A 199 -3.95 1.57 4.45
CA ILE A 199 -2.72 1.51 5.24
C ILE A 199 -2.93 0.66 6.51
N LEU A 200 -4.02 0.85 7.22
CA LEU A 200 -4.32 0.12 8.46
C LEU A 200 -4.54 -1.38 8.21
N GLU A 201 -5.24 -1.73 7.12
CA GLU A 201 -5.52 -3.12 6.74
C GLU A 201 -4.27 -3.89 6.28
N ARG A 202 -3.31 -3.21 5.67
CA ARG A 202 -2.18 -3.86 4.99
C ARG A 202 -0.83 -3.58 5.61
N ALA A 203 -0.75 -2.58 6.49
CA ALA A 203 0.48 -2.17 7.15
C ALA A 203 1.70 -2.15 6.18
N PRO A 204 1.70 -1.34 5.09
CA PRO A 204 2.67 -1.46 3.99
C PRO A 204 4.09 -1.04 4.38
N PHE A 205 4.27 -0.40 5.52
CA PHE A 205 5.59 0.07 5.98
C PHE A 205 6.28 -1.03 6.81
N PRO A 206 7.60 -1.27 6.62
CA PRO A 206 8.31 -2.38 7.27
C PRO A 206 8.13 -2.46 8.79
N VAL A 207 8.17 -1.33 9.50
CA VAL A 207 7.97 -1.30 10.97
C VAL A 207 6.53 -1.66 11.35
N MET A 208 5.55 -1.17 10.58
CA MET A 208 4.15 -1.54 10.79
C MET A 208 3.89 -3.01 10.46
N GLN A 209 4.52 -3.55 9.41
CA GLN A 209 4.46 -4.98 9.11
C GLN A 209 4.98 -5.82 10.27
N ALA A 210 6.15 -5.46 10.83
CA ALA A 210 6.71 -6.17 11.98
C ALA A 210 5.76 -6.14 13.20
N ALA A 211 5.00 -5.07 13.37
CA ALA A 211 4.06 -4.92 14.48
C ALA A 211 2.73 -5.65 14.28
N TYR A 212 2.20 -5.68 13.02
CA TYR A 212 0.81 -6.03 12.76
C TYR A 212 0.59 -7.17 11.76
N ALA A 213 1.61 -7.67 11.02
CA ALA A 213 1.42 -8.71 10.00
C ALA A 213 0.78 -9.99 10.56
N GLU A 214 1.18 -10.40 11.77
CA GLU A 214 0.60 -11.55 12.47
C GLU A 214 -0.52 -11.17 13.46
N ARG A 215 -0.83 -9.88 13.54
CA ARG A 215 -1.82 -9.30 14.45
C ARG A 215 -2.66 -8.26 13.72
N PRO A 216 -3.37 -8.68 12.64
CA PRO A 216 -4.13 -7.74 11.83
C PRO A 216 -5.21 -7.03 12.65
N LEU A 217 -5.46 -5.79 12.30
CA LEU A 217 -6.58 -5.04 12.86
C LEU A 217 -7.89 -5.60 12.34
N THR A 218 -8.92 -5.60 13.18
CA THR A 218 -10.28 -5.94 12.74
C THR A 218 -10.88 -4.79 11.92
N GLU A 219 -11.94 -5.07 11.16
CA GLU A 219 -12.63 -4.05 10.38
C GLU A 219 -13.19 -2.93 11.28
N GLU A 220 -13.71 -3.29 12.45
CA GLU A 220 -14.20 -2.35 13.44
C GLU A 220 -13.09 -1.44 13.97
N GLU A 221 -11.91 -1.99 14.24
CA GLU A 221 -10.74 -1.24 14.69
C GLU A 221 -10.23 -0.29 13.58
N VAL A 222 -10.18 -0.76 12.35
CA VAL A 222 -9.84 0.06 11.19
C VAL A 222 -10.81 1.22 11.03
N ASN A 223 -12.11 0.95 11.13
CA ASN A 223 -13.15 1.98 11.03
C ASN A 223 -13.04 2.99 12.18
N ALA A 224 -12.88 2.54 13.41
CA ALA A 224 -12.74 3.38 14.59
C ALA A 224 -11.49 4.29 14.51
N LEU A 225 -10.34 3.72 14.18
CA LEU A 225 -9.10 4.47 14.00
C LEU A 225 -9.20 5.49 12.85
N THR A 226 -9.87 5.13 11.75
CA THR A 226 -10.10 6.05 10.64
C THR A 226 -10.96 7.23 11.06
N GLY A 227 -12.05 6.98 11.80
CA GLY A 227 -12.92 8.03 12.33
C GLY A 227 -12.21 8.96 13.31
N PHE A 228 -11.37 8.39 14.17
CA PHE A 228 -10.57 9.19 15.09
C PHE A 228 -9.55 10.06 14.34
N LEU A 229 -8.85 9.55 13.34
CA LEU A 229 -7.89 10.34 12.55
C LEU A 229 -8.60 11.43 11.72
N GLN A 230 -9.83 11.21 11.26
CA GLN A 230 -10.64 12.23 10.64
C GLN A 230 -10.96 13.35 11.64
N HIS A 231 -11.43 12.99 12.83
CA HIS A 231 -11.80 13.96 13.87
C HIS A 231 -10.61 14.84 14.27
N VAL A 232 -9.45 14.24 14.48
CA VAL A 232 -8.22 14.97 14.80
C VAL A 232 -7.76 15.88 13.63
N GLY A 233 -7.97 15.47 12.39
CA GLY A 233 -7.64 16.27 11.20
C GLY A 233 -8.47 17.55 11.14
N VAL A 234 -9.76 17.47 11.44
CA VAL A 234 -10.67 18.64 11.47
C VAL A 234 -10.34 19.58 12.62
N ASP A 235 -10.15 19.06 13.83
CA ASP A 235 -9.85 19.87 15.02
C ASP A 235 -8.42 20.45 14.99
N GLY A 236 -7.49 19.78 14.32
CA GLY A 236 -6.08 20.21 14.25
C GLY A 236 -5.82 21.40 13.34
N GLN A 237 -6.76 21.79 12.48
CA GLN A 237 -6.60 22.97 11.60
C GLN A 237 -6.64 24.28 12.37
N ASP A 238 -7.25 24.32 13.54
CA ASP A 238 -7.32 25.50 14.41
C ASP A 238 -6.19 25.60 15.45
N GLN A 239 -5.36 24.55 15.58
CA GLN A 239 -4.28 24.51 16.57
C GLN A 239 -2.94 24.90 15.93
N LYS A 240 -2.52 26.15 16.15
CA LYS A 240 -1.12 26.55 15.98
C LYS A 240 -0.27 25.66 16.88
N VAL A 241 0.64 24.88 16.24
CA VAL A 241 1.71 24.20 16.96
C VAL A 241 2.42 25.25 17.80
N THR A 242 2.24 25.21 19.12
CA THR A 242 3.02 26.01 20.03
C THR A 242 4.41 25.36 20.02
N ASP A 243 5.34 25.98 19.29
CA ASP A 243 6.75 25.60 19.27
C ASP A 243 7.28 25.83 20.69
N TYR A 244 7.36 24.76 21.46
CA TYR A 244 8.12 24.73 22.70
C TYR A 244 9.58 24.64 22.30
N GLY A 245 10.15 25.80 21.88
CA GLY A 245 11.55 25.91 21.53
C GLY A 245 12.45 25.36 22.63
N PHE A 246 13.16 24.28 22.30
CA PHE A 246 14.35 23.80 22.98
C PHE A 246 15.55 24.02 22.06
#